data_2c18123aa5c2dc614ad8f971406907e7
#
_entry.id   2c18123aa5c2dc614ad8f971406907e7
#
_cell.length_a   1.000
_cell.length_b   1.000
_cell.length_c   1.000
_cell.angle_alpha   90.00
_cell.angle_beta   90.00
_cell.angle_gamma   90.00
#
_symmetry.space_group_name_H-M   'P 1'
#
loop_
_entity.id
_entity.type
_entity.pdbx_description
1 polymer ?
#
loop_
_entity_poly.entity_id
_entity_poly.type
_entity_poly.pdbx_seq_one_letter_code
_entity_poly.pdbx_strand_id
1 'polypeptide(L)'
;LKPFRILVEDYGATGLMTSYNRIGAVWAGGSEALLTGILRDEWGFKGTVVTDFSDHAEYMNGGQMLRAGGDIWMNMMSPINGETESASYQKALRETAKHIIYTYLNARVTNMNYAEKTGNTDILRPTITKQTNLVQKIVKVLYVLAAVLILWMAYALWKDVKKRKILKAEGYY
;
A
#
# COMPACT_ATOMS: atom_id res chain seq x y z
N LEU A 1 20.99 6.38 -9.33
CA LEU A 1 19.73 6.80 -9.99
C LEU A 1 19.47 6.12 -11.34
N LYS A 2 20.51 5.63 -12.04
CA LYS A 2 20.37 5.05 -13.39
C LYS A 2 19.25 4.00 -13.54
N PRO A 3 19.04 3.01 -12.63
CA PRO A 3 17.95 2.05 -12.78
C PRO A 3 16.55 2.70 -12.79
N PHE A 4 16.35 3.73 -11.97
CA PHE A 4 15.10 4.48 -11.92
C PHE A 4 14.85 5.30 -13.19
N ARG A 5 15.91 5.92 -13.71
CA ARG A 5 15.85 6.67 -14.97
C ARG A 5 15.38 5.79 -16.12
N ILE A 6 15.96 4.61 -16.27
CA ILE A 6 15.56 3.63 -17.30
C ILE A 6 14.07 3.27 -17.17
N LEU A 7 13.58 3.02 -15.95
CA LEU A 7 12.17 2.70 -15.74
C LEU A 7 11.25 3.84 -16.14
N VAL A 8 11.67 5.10 -15.91
CA VAL A 8 10.87 6.28 -16.26
C VAL A 8 10.93 6.58 -17.76
N GLU A 9 12.14 6.72 -18.32
CA GLU A 9 12.34 7.19 -19.69
C GLU A 9 12.06 6.10 -20.74
N ASP A 10 12.54 4.86 -20.48
CA ASP A 10 12.45 3.79 -21.49
C ASP A 10 11.15 2.96 -21.35
N TYR A 11 10.64 2.83 -20.13
CA TYR A 11 9.46 1.97 -19.85
C TYR A 11 8.21 2.72 -19.41
N GLY A 12 8.26 4.05 -19.25
CA GLY A 12 7.10 4.87 -18.94
C GLY A 12 6.46 4.56 -17.58
N ALA A 13 7.26 4.28 -16.56
CA ALA A 13 6.76 4.04 -15.21
C ALA A 13 5.90 5.22 -14.73
N THR A 14 4.75 4.94 -14.13
CA THR A 14 3.80 5.96 -13.62
C THR A 14 3.71 6.01 -12.11
N GLY A 15 4.45 5.16 -11.40
CA GLY A 15 4.53 5.13 -9.95
C GLY A 15 5.96 4.96 -9.46
N LEU A 16 6.33 5.70 -8.42
CA LEU A 16 7.65 5.63 -7.79
C LEU A 16 7.50 5.82 -6.28
N MET A 17 8.31 5.10 -5.50
CA MET A 17 8.38 5.25 -4.05
C MET A 17 9.70 5.93 -3.66
N THR A 18 9.64 6.88 -2.73
CA THR A 18 10.83 7.44 -2.10
C THR A 18 11.34 6.52 -0.99
N SER A 19 12.51 6.83 -0.45
CA SER A 19 13.14 6.02 0.59
C SER A 19 13.27 6.77 1.90
N TYR A 20 13.58 6.06 2.99
CA TYR A 20 13.98 6.63 4.28
C TYR A 20 15.29 7.40 4.21
N ASN A 21 16.11 7.09 3.23
CA ASN A 21 17.47 7.61 3.11
C ASN A 21 17.50 9.15 2.95
N ARG A 22 18.65 9.71 3.31
CA ARG A 22 18.97 11.11 3.06
C ARG A 22 19.98 11.23 1.92
N ILE A 23 19.88 12.33 1.20
CA ILE A 23 20.87 12.78 0.22
C ILE A 23 21.55 14.00 0.85
N GLY A 24 22.76 13.82 1.36
CA GLY A 24 23.37 14.82 2.23
C GLY A 24 22.54 15.00 3.51
N ALA A 25 22.14 16.23 3.82
CA ALA A 25 21.32 16.56 4.96
C ALA A 25 19.81 16.42 4.73
N VAL A 26 19.37 16.28 3.50
CA VAL A 26 17.95 16.31 3.11
C VAL A 26 17.40 14.89 2.97
N TRP A 27 16.23 14.64 3.56
CA TRP A 27 15.49 13.41 3.32
C TRP A 27 15.10 13.30 1.84
N ALA A 28 15.27 12.11 1.23
CA ALA A 28 15.04 11.90 -0.20
C ALA A 28 13.60 12.23 -0.63
N GLY A 29 12.60 11.89 0.21
CA GLY A 29 11.19 12.21 -0.04
C GLY A 29 10.84 13.69 0.12
N GLY A 30 11.70 14.49 0.71
CA GLY A 30 11.56 15.95 0.84
C GLY A 30 12.56 16.74 0.01
N SER A 31 13.25 16.10 -0.92
CA SER A 31 14.27 16.74 -1.77
C SER A 31 13.67 17.24 -3.09
N GLU A 32 13.45 18.55 -3.19
CA GLU A 32 12.99 19.22 -4.41
C GLU A 32 13.95 18.99 -5.59
N ALA A 33 15.26 19.04 -5.33
CA ALA A 33 16.26 18.80 -6.36
C ALA A 33 16.14 17.37 -6.95
N LEU A 34 15.76 16.38 -6.13
CA LEU A 34 15.56 15.01 -6.58
C LEU A 34 14.21 14.82 -7.25
N LEU A 35 13.11 15.20 -6.57
CA LEU A 35 11.76 14.86 -7.02
C LEU A 35 11.25 15.81 -8.11
N THR A 36 11.49 17.10 -7.99
CA THR A 36 11.14 18.05 -9.04
C THR A 36 12.23 18.14 -10.08
N GLY A 37 13.44 18.54 -9.68
CA GLY A 37 14.52 18.83 -10.64
C GLY A 37 14.92 17.62 -11.49
N ILE A 38 15.29 16.51 -10.88
CA ILE A 38 15.74 15.33 -11.63
C ILE A 38 14.57 14.50 -12.14
N LEU A 39 13.68 14.07 -11.24
CA LEU A 39 12.65 13.10 -11.62
C LEU A 39 11.62 13.70 -12.58
N ARG A 40 11.09 14.90 -12.28
CA ARG A 40 10.01 15.48 -13.07
C ARG A 40 10.52 16.33 -14.24
N ASP A 41 11.47 17.23 -13.99
CA ASP A 41 11.92 18.18 -15.02
C ASP A 41 12.92 17.54 -15.99
N GLU A 42 13.93 16.78 -15.48
CA GLU A 42 14.94 16.17 -16.33
C GLU A 42 14.42 14.87 -17.01
N TRP A 43 13.78 13.96 -16.25
CA TRP A 43 13.31 12.68 -16.80
C TRP A 43 11.87 12.68 -17.28
N GLY A 44 11.15 13.80 -17.12
CA GLY A 44 9.76 13.95 -17.59
C GLY A 44 8.73 13.08 -16.88
N PHE A 45 8.99 12.62 -15.64
CA PHE A 45 8.07 11.80 -14.88
C PHE A 45 6.79 12.57 -14.52
N LYS A 46 5.64 12.04 -14.92
CA LYS A 46 4.32 12.65 -14.70
C LYS A 46 3.46 11.91 -13.69
N GLY A 47 3.93 10.76 -13.23
CA GLY A 47 3.18 9.87 -12.36
C GLY A 47 3.25 10.24 -10.87
N THR A 48 2.75 9.35 -10.06
CA THR A 48 2.62 9.50 -8.61
C THR A 48 3.87 9.05 -7.87
N VAL A 49 4.31 9.88 -6.93
CA VAL A 49 5.39 9.56 -5.97
C VAL A 49 4.79 9.32 -4.59
N VAL A 50 5.01 8.14 -4.03
CA VAL A 50 4.59 7.78 -2.68
C VAL A 50 5.80 7.77 -1.73
N THR A 51 5.60 8.14 -0.46
CA THR A 51 6.66 8.01 0.55
C THR A 51 6.86 6.56 0.95
N ASP A 52 7.96 6.27 1.65
CA ASP A 52 8.06 5.10 2.50
C ASP A 52 7.16 5.29 3.73
N PHE A 53 6.99 4.23 4.54
CA PHE A 53 6.09 4.22 5.68
C PHE A 53 6.52 5.20 6.77
N SER A 54 5.64 6.13 7.16
CA SER A 54 6.02 7.32 7.94
C SER A 54 5.63 7.32 9.41
N ASP A 55 4.91 6.31 9.91
CA ASP A 55 4.32 6.35 11.27
C ASP A 55 5.33 6.53 12.42
N HIS A 56 6.59 6.18 12.23
CA HIS A 56 7.64 6.30 13.24
C HIS A 56 8.87 7.08 12.77
N ALA A 57 8.77 7.74 11.63
CA ALA A 57 9.86 8.49 11.03
C ALA A 57 9.65 10.00 11.22
N GLU A 58 9.87 10.51 12.42
CA GLU A 58 9.61 11.91 12.82
C GLU A 58 10.32 12.95 11.94
N TYR A 59 11.45 12.59 11.32
CA TYR A 59 12.15 13.48 10.39
C TYR A 59 11.48 13.61 9.03
N MET A 60 10.53 12.76 8.71
CA MET A 60 9.74 12.84 7.47
C MET A 60 8.67 13.93 7.64
N ASN A 61 8.71 14.94 6.78
CA ASN A 61 7.77 16.06 6.81
C ASN A 61 6.88 16.05 5.56
N GLY A 62 5.58 15.83 5.75
CA GLY A 62 4.62 15.71 4.67
C GLY A 62 4.42 17.01 3.87
N GLY A 63 4.44 18.15 4.54
CA GLY A 63 4.37 19.45 3.87
C GLY A 63 5.62 19.74 3.02
N GLN A 64 6.80 19.31 3.48
CA GLN A 64 8.03 19.38 2.70
C GLN A 64 7.95 18.42 1.50
N MET A 65 7.50 17.20 1.71
CA MET A 65 7.33 16.18 0.66
C MET A 65 6.46 16.70 -0.48
N LEU A 66 5.28 17.25 -0.18
CA LEU A 66 4.38 17.79 -1.19
C LEU A 66 5.02 18.93 -2.00
N ARG A 67 5.69 19.87 -1.32
CA ARG A 67 6.40 20.98 -2.00
C ARG A 67 7.58 20.51 -2.84
N ALA A 68 8.20 19.40 -2.43
CA ALA A 68 9.30 18.79 -3.18
C ALA A 68 8.85 18.00 -4.42
N GLY A 69 7.55 17.76 -4.61
CA GLY A 69 7.03 17.03 -5.76
C GLY A 69 6.58 15.59 -5.45
N GLY A 70 6.50 15.21 -4.16
CA GLY A 70 5.86 13.98 -3.71
C GLY A 70 4.34 14.13 -3.66
N ASP A 71 3.60 13.02 -3.66
CA ASP A 71 2.15 13.04 -3.84
C ASP A 71 1.38 12.30 -2.74
N ILE A 72 1.85 11.14 -2.32
CA ILE A 72 1.12 10.29 -1.38
C ILE A 72 1.96 10.09 -0.11
N TRP A 73 1.32 10.35 1.03
CA TRP A 73 1.85 10.11 2.36
C TRP A 73 1.44 8.73 2.85
N MET A 74 2.40 7.80 2.92
CA MET A 74 2.11 6.43 3.34
C MET A 74 2.18 6.31 4.85
N ASN A 75 1.05 6.14 5.49
CA ASN A 75 0.94 5.86 6.92
C ASN A 75 -0.33 5.06 7.24
N MET A 76 -0.46 4.60 8.50
CA MET A 76 -1.67 3.95 9.02
C MET A 76 -2.29 4.70 10.19
N MET A 77 -1.49 5.39 10.99
CA MET A 77 -1.90 5.92 12.30
C MET A 77 -1.86 7.44 12.37
N SER A 78 -1.00 8.09 11.62
CA SER A 78 -0.73 9.51 11.75
C SER A 78 -1.18 10.28 10.50
N PRO A 79 -1.90 11.40 10.64
CA PRO A 79 -2.20 12.26 9.51
C PRO A 79 -0.90 12.84 8.93
N ILE A 80 -0.99 13.39 7.72
CA ILE A 80 0.12 14.14 7.14
C ILE A 80 0.53 15.28 8.08
N ASN A 81 1.82 15.41 8.32
CA ASN A 81 2.40 16.42 9.16
C ASN A 81 3.00 17.59 8.35
N GLY A 82 3.42 18.62 9.05
CA GLY A 82 4.01 19.84 8.47
C GLY A 82 2.97 20.92 8.23
N GLU A 83 3.40 22.02 7.63
CA GLU A 83 2.56 23.20 7.35
C GLU A 83 1.57 22.87 6.21
N THR A 84 0.28 22.90 6.49
CA THR A 84 -0.78 22.52 5.55
C THR A 84 -1.66 23.68 5.07
N GLU A 85 -1.52 24.87 5.68
CA GLU A 85 -2.38 26.03 5.41
C GLU A 85 -1.76 27.04 4.43
N SER A 86 -0.48 26.88 4.07
CA SER A 86 0.22 27.86 3.23
C SER A 86 -0.20 27.81 1.77
N ALA A 87 -0.06 28.96 1.06
CA ALA A 87 -0.31 29.05 -0.36
C ALA A 87 0.58 28.10 -1.19
N SER A 88 1.83 27.87 -0.75
CA SER A 88 2.74 26.92 -1.39
C SER A 88 2.26 25.48 -1.25
N TYR A 89 1.70 25.12 -0.10
CA TYR A 89 1.10 23.82 0.13
C TYR A 89 -0.13 23.61 -0.77
N GLN A 90 -1.02 24.61 -0.85
CA GLN A 90 -2.21 24.56 -1.73
C GLN A 90 -1.83 24.44 -3.21
N LYS A 91 -0.76 25.11 -3.64
CA LYS A 91 -0.22 24.93 -4.99
C LYS A 91 0.27 23.50 -5.21
N ALA A 92 1.04 22.96 -4.26
CA ALA A 92 1.56 21.60 -4.32
C ALA A 92 0.43 20.55 -4.38
N LEU A 93 -0.66 20.72 -3.64
CA LEU A 93 -1.84 19.84 -3.72
C LEU A 93 -2.47 19.80 -5.11
N ARG A 94 -2.50 20.91 -5.83
CA ARG A 94 -3.01 20.92 -7.21
C ARG A 94 -2.12 20.13 -8.16
N GLU A 95 -0.81 20.22 -8.01
CA GLU A 95 0.13 19.41 -8.80
C GLU A 95 0.01 17.92 -8.44
N THR A 96 -0.05 17.60 -7.13
CA THR A 96 -0.35 16.24 -6.64
C THR A 96 -1.61 15.66 -7.27
N ALA A 97 -2.70 16.43 -7.32
CA ALA A 97 -3.94 15.98 -7.96
C ALA A 97 -3.74 15.62 -9.44
N LYS A 98 -2.96 16.42 -10.18
CA LYS A 98 -2.63 16.13 -11.59
C LYS A 98 -1.86 14.81 -11.71
N HIS A 99 -0.85 14.58 -10.86
CA HIS A 99 -0.03 13.37 -10.89
C HIS A 99 -0.85 12.11 -10.56
N ILE A 100 -1.74 12.20 -9.57
CA ILE A 100 -2.65 11.10 -9.20
C ILE A 100 -3.63 10.80 -10.35
N ILE A 101 -4.26 11.84 -10.92
CA ILE A 101 -5.17 11.69 -12.05
C ILE A 101 -4.44 11.11 -13.26
N TYR A 102 -3.23 11.59 -13.58
CA TYR A 102 -2.42 11.05 -14.65
C TYR A 102 -2.13 9.56 -14.46
N THR A 103 -1.68 9.17 -13.26
CA THR A 103 -1.41 7.77 -12.93
C THR A 103 -2.67 6.91 -13.06
N TYR A 104 -3.81 7.40 -12.55
CA TYR A 104 -5.08 6.69 -12.64
C TYR A 104 -5.53 6.49 -14.09
N LEU A 105 -5.48 7.53 -14.92
CA LEU A 105 -5.88 7.45 -16.34
C LEU A 105 -4.97 6.54 -17.17
N ASN A 106 -3.69 6.44 -16.79
CA ASN A 106 -2.71 5.58 -17.46
C ASN A 106 -2.55 4.21 -16.77
N ALA A 107 -3.28 3.96 -15.69
CA ALA A 107 -3.25 2.68 -15.01
C ALA A 107 -3.92 1.60 -15.86
N ARG A 108 -3.26 0.44 -15.97
CA ARG A 108 -3.78 -0.70 -16.72
C ARG A 108 -5.18 -1.15 -16.24
N VAL A 109 -5.42 -1.09 -14.92
CA VAL A 109 -6.72 -1.44 -14.33
C VAL A 109 -7.84 -0.52 -14.80
N THR A 110 -7.57 0.79 -14.95
CA THR A 110 -8.55 1.75 -15.48
C THR A 110 -8.90 1.43 -16.93
N ASN A 111 -7.89 1.13 -17.73
CA ASN A 111 -8.09 0.72 -19.13
C ASN A 111 -8.84 -0.61 -19.23
N MET A 112 -8.63 -1.55 -18.31
CA MET A 112 -9.39 -2.81 -18.22
C MET A 112 -10.89 -2.56 -17.98
N ASN A 113 -11.22 -1.74 -17.00
CA ASN A 113 -12.60 -1.38 -16.70
C ASN A 113 -13.28 -0.67 -17.88
N TYR A 114 -12.54 0.17 -18.59
CA TYR A 114 -13.04 0.83 -19.80
C TYR A 114 -13.30 -0.18 -20.92
N ALA A 115 -12.39 -1.10 -21.16
CA ALA A 115 -12.54 -2.14 -22.17
C ALA A 115 -13.72 -3.06 -21.89
N GLU A 116 -13.93 -3.44 -20.62
CA GLU A 116 -15.08 -4.25 -20.20
C GLU A 116 -16.41 -3.52 -20.45
N LYS A 117 -16.48 -2.23 -20.11
CA LYS A 117 -17.68 -1.41 -20.31
C LYS A 117 -18.00 -1.12 -21.78
N THR A 118 -17.01 -0.99 -22.63
CA THR A 118 -17.16 -0.62 -24.04
C THR A 118 -17.13 -1.80 -25.00
N GLY A 119 -16.81 -2.99 -24.50
CA GLY A 119 -16.58 -4.19 -25.33
C GLY A 119 -15.31 -4.13 -26.18
N ASN A 120 -14.49 -3.08 -26.03
CA ASN A 120 -13.22 -2.92 -26.75
C ASN A 120 -12.09 -3.61 -25.98
N THR A 121 -11.90 -4.89 -26.26
CA THR A 121 -10.88 -5.74 -25.61
C THR A 121 -9.49 -5.61 -26.24
N ASP A 122 -9.33 -4.89 -27.35
CA ASP A 122 -8.05 -4.76 -28.05
C ASP A 122 -7.02 -3.92 -27.27
N ILE A 123 -7.51 -3.06 -26.40
CA ILE A 123 -6.66 -2.23 -25.50
C ILE A 123 -6.01 -3.08 -24.41
N LEU A 124 -6.54 -4.26 -24.16
CA LEU A 124 -6.16 -5.09 -23.04
C LEU A 124 -6.06 -6.56 -23.43
N ARG A 125 -4.88 -7.01 -23.63
CA ARG A 125 -4.54 -8.42 -23.44
C ARG A 125 -3.70 -8.63 -22.20
N PRO A 126 -4.24 -8.54 -20.98
CA PRO A 126 -3.56 -9.04 -19.82
C PRO A 126 -4.07 -10.42 -19.52
N THR A 127 -3.19 -11.36 -19.55
CA THR A 127 -3.37 -12.62 -18.85
C THR A 127 -3.31 -12.35 -17.34
N ILE A 128 -4.27 -11.62 -16.77
CA ILE A 128 -4.51 -11.68 -15.34
C ILE A 128 -5.35 -12.94 -15.12
N THR A 129 -4.73 -14.09 -15.19
CA THR A 129 -5.25 -15.27 -14.53
C THR A 129 -5.37 -14.89 -13.06
N LYS A 130 -6.57 -15.00 -12.54
CA LYS A 130 -6.86 -14.90 -11.09
C LYS A 130 -6.04 -16.00 -10.42
N GLN A 131 -4.78 -15.73 -10.14
CA GLN A 131 -3.96 -16.65 -9.36
C GLN A 131 -4.59 -16.67 -7.97
N THR A 132 -5.41 -17.69 -7.73
CA THR A 132 -5.79 -18.03 -6.36
C THR A 132 -4.50 -18.36 -5.64
N ASN A 133 -4.02 -17.39 -4.89
CA ASN A 133 -2.74 -17.45 -4.23
C ASN A 133 -2.73 -18.73 -3.37
N LEU A 134 -1.75 -19.58 -3.56
CA LEU A 134 -1.57 -20.82 -2.79
C LEU A 134 -1.65 -20.53 -1.27
N VAL A 135 -1.10 -19.38 -0.86
CA VAL A 135 -1.16 -18.88 0.52
C VAL A 135 -2.61 -18.72 1.00
N GLN A 136 -3.51 -18.17 0.19
CA GLN A 136 -4.93 -18.03 0.58
C GLN A 136 -5.63 -19.37 0.74
N LYS A 137 -5.28 -20.37 -0.06
CA LYS A 137 -5.81 -21.74 0.10
C LYS A 137 -5.29 -22.38 1.39
N ILE A 138 -3.99 -22.24 1.67
CA ILE A 138 -3.38 -22.76 2.91
C ILE A 138 -4.02 -22.09 4.13
N VAL A 139 -4.16 -20.76 4.13
CA VAL A 139 -4.79 -20.02 5.24
C VAL A 139 -6.23 -20.50 5.48
N LYS A 140 -7.03 -20.73 4.45
CA LYS A 140 -8.39 -21.29 4.62
C LYS A 140 -8.38 -22.68 5.25
N VAL A 141 -7.46 -23.55 4.84
CA VAL A 141 -7.32 -24.89 5.44
C VAL A 141 -6.92 -24.77 6.91
N LEU A 142 -5.99 -23.88 7.25
CA LEU A 142 -5.58 -23.65 8.65
C LEU A 142 -6.74 -23.15 9.53
N TYR A 143 -7.59 -22.25 9.02
CA TYR A 143 -8.79 -21.81 9.74
C TYR A 143 -9.77 -22.97 10.02
N VAL A 144 -9.98 -23.85 9.04
CA VAL A 144 -10.84 -25.03 9.23
C VAL A 144 -10.25 -25.96 10.29
N LEU A 145 -8.95 -26.24 10.24
CA LEU A 145 -8.27 -27.06 11.22
C LEU A 145 -8.33 -26.46 12.63
N ALA A 146 -8.14 -25.14 12.75
CA ALA A 146 -8.26 -24.43 14.03
C ALA A 146 -9.69 -24.54 14.59
N ALA A 147 -10.72 -24.38 13.76
CA ALA A 147 -12.11 -24.54 14.19
C ALA A 147 -12.41 -25.96 14.68
N VAL A 148 -11.92 -27.00 13.99
CA VAL A 148 -12.05 -28.38 14.40
C VAL A 148 -11.37 -28.63 15.75
N LEU A 149 -10.16 -28.10 15.95
CA LEU A 149 -9.44 -28.23 17.22
C LEU A 149 -10.17 -27.53 18.37
N ILE A 150 -10.73 -26.36 18.15
CA ILE A 150 -11.53 -25.63 19.15
C ILE A 150 -12.76 -26.47 19.56
N LEU A 151 -13.47 -26.99 18.57
CA LEU A 151 -14.65 -27.86 18.84
C LEU A 151 -14.27 -29.12 19.60
N TRP A 152 -13.14 -29.73 19.23
CA TRP A 152 -12.63 -30.91 19.92
C TRP A 152 -12.24 -30.61 21.37
N MET A 153 -11.56 -29.49 21.62
CA MET A 153 -11.22 -29.05 22.98
C MET A 153 -12.48 -28.74 23.80
N ALA A 154 -13.46 -28.07 23.23
CA ALA A 154 -14.74 -27.80 23.90
C ALA A 154 -15.47 -29.11 24.28
N TYR A 155 -15.48 -30.08 23.36
CA TYR A 155 -16.05 -31.40 23.63
C TYR A 155 -15.29 -32.16 24.74
N ALA A 156 -13.96 -32.12 24.72
CA ALA A 156 -13.13 -32.76 25.74
C ALA A 156 -13.38 -32.15 27.14
N LEU A 157 -13.44 -30.83 27.22
CA LEU A 157 -13.77 -30.11 28.45
C LEU A 157 -15.17 -30.43 28.94
N TRP A 158 -16.16 -30.44 28.05
CA TRP A 158 -17.53 -30.81 28.39
C TRP A 158 -17.61 -32.26 28.95
N LYS A 159 -16.90 -33.21 28.33
CA LYS A 159 -16.81 -34.61 28.78
C LYS A 159 -16.17 -34.70 30.15
N ASP A 160 -15.10 -33.93 30.40
CA ASP A 160 -14.41 -33.91 31.70
C ASP A 160 -15.32 -33.35 32.81
N VAL A 161 -15.98 -32.22 32.54
CA VAL A 161 -16.94 -31.60 33.46
C VAL A 161 -18.10 -32.56 33.76
N LYS A 162 -18.62 -33.25 32.76
CA LYS A 162 -19.67 -34.25 32.94
C LYS A 162 -19.18 -35.40 33.81
N LYS A 163 -17.99 -35.92 33.58
CA LYS A 163 -17.37 -36.99 34.40
C LYS A 163 -17.20 -36.56 35.85
N ARG A 164 -16.69 -35.34 36.10
CA ARG A 164 -16.55 -34.80 37.47
C ARG A 164 -17.88 -34.65 38.18
N LYS A 165 -18.95 -34.24 37.49
CA LYS A 165 -20.30 -34.15 38.07
C LYS A 165 -20.82 -35.52 38.48
N ILE A 166 -20.59 -36.55 37.69
CA ILE A 166 -21.01 -37.95 38.03
C ILE A 166 -20.23 -38.44 39.24
N LEU A 167 -18.90 -38.30 39.25
CA LEU A 167 -18.06 -38.75 40.37
C LEU A 167 -18.43 -38.04 41.69
N LYS A 168 -18.78 -36.73 41.60
CA LYS A 168 -19.25 -35.99 42.77
C LYS A 168 -20.62 -36.46 43.26
N ALA A 169 -21.50 -36.86 42.36
CA ALA A 169 -22.82 -37.44 42.74
C ALA A 169 -22.69 -38.84 43.36
N GLU A 170 -21.67 -39.60 43.01
CA GLU A 170 -21.35 -40.93 43.55
C GLU A 170 -20.50 -40.89 44.84
N GLY A 171 -20.17 -39.71 45.34
CA GLY A 171 -19.46 -39.56 46.64
C GLY A 171 -17.96 -39.77 46.62
N TYR A 172 -17.32 -39.72 45.45
CA TYR A 172 -15.87 -39.90 45.32
C TYR A 172 -15.06 -38.58 45.53
N TYR A 173 -15.73 -37.45 45.85
CA TYR A 173 -15.15 -36.15 46.22
C TYR A 173 -16.04 -35.45 47.25
#